data_3b7c6763e7e01e4838760b7dfb936957
#
_entry.id   3b7c6763e7e01e4838760b7dfb936957
#
_cell.length_a   1.000
_cell.length_b   1.000
_cell.length_c   1.000
_cell.angle_alpha   90.00
_cell.angle_beta   90.00
_cell.angle_gamma   90.00
#
_symmetry.space_group_name_H-M   'P 1'
#
loop_
_entity.id
_entity.type
_entity.pdbx_description
1 polymer ?
#
loop_
_entity_poly.entity_id
_entity_poly.type
_entity_poly.pdbx_seq_one_letter_code
_entity_poly.pdbx_strand_id
1 'polypeptide(L)'
;MAENTYDAIVVGSGISGGWAAKELTEKGLKVLLLERGHNIEHIKDYVQQNKPIWEYPHRHYRPTKQMTQDYPVLKRDYPLNERNLSYWASDKDSPYTEKKRFDWFRGYHVGGRSLMWGRQTYRWSDLDFEANLKDGIAVDWPIRYKDIAPWYSYVEKFIGVSGSTENLPQLPDSEFLPAMELNIVEKTVAQKIKEQYNDTRRLIIGRVAHVTKAIKDRTPCQFRNMCWNGCQFGGYFSTQSSTLPAAVKTGNLTLRPHSIVKEVNYDKATKKATGVTIIDAESNEEITFNSKIVFLCASAFNSTWILMNSAKDVWEGGLGSSSGELGHNAMDHHFRLGASGEFEGHEDSYYYGFRPNGFYIPRYRNA
;
A
#
# COMPACT_ATOMS: atom_id res chain seq x y z
N MET A 1 -27.15 -20.72 -9.63
CA MET A 1 -26.83 -19.97 -8.39
C MET A 1 -27.71 -18.74 -8.42
N ALA A 2 -28.14 -18.24 -7.25
CA ALA A 2 -28.90 -17.00 -7.22
C ALA A 2 -28.02 -15.87 -7.81
N GLU A 3 -28.65 -14.99 -8.56
CA GLU A 3 -28.02 -13.79 -9.12
C GLU A 3 -27.31 -13.00 -7.98
N ASN A 4 -26.15 -12.43 -8.23
CA ASN A 4 -25.36 -11.69 -7.24
C ASN A 4 -24.85 -12.50 -6.01
N THR A 5 -24.62 -13.81 -6.15
CA THR A 5 -24.11 -14.65 -5.05
C THR A 5 -22.70 -15.17 -5.33
N TYR A 6 -21.81 -14.99 -4.35
CA TYR A 6 -20.40 -15.38 -4.39
C TYR A 6 -20.00 -16.19 -3.15
N ASP A 7 -18.89 -16.90 -3.18
CA ASP A 7 -18.34 -17.56 -1.99
C ASP A 7 -17.73 -16.54 -1.03
N ALA A 8 -17.06 -15.51 -1.59
CA ALA A 8 -16.49 -14.43 -0.83
C ALA A 8 -16.62 -13.07 -1.55
N ILE A 9 -16.75 -12.01 -0.78
CA ILE A 9 -16.66 -10.62 -1.26
C ILE A 9 -15.45 -9.97 -0.63
N VAL A 10 -14.63 -9.30 -1.46
CA VAL A 10 -13.50 -8.49 -1.05
C VAL A 10 -13.81 -7.03 -1.37
N VAL A 11 -13.77 -6.17 -0.37
CA VAL A 11 -14.07 -4.74 -0.47
C VAL A 11 -12.79 -3.94 -0.50
N GLY A 12 -12.50 -3.32 -1.64
CA GLY A 12 -11.28 -2.57 -1.91
C GLY A 12 -10.21 -3.43 -2.59
N SER A 13 -9.66 -2.93 -3.68
CA SER A 13 -8.70 -3.62 -4.56
C SER A 13 -7.23 -3.23 -4.32
N GLY A 14 -6.95 -2.53 -3.23
CA GLY A 14 -5.60 -2.14 -2.84
C GLY A 14 -4.68 -3.32 -2.51
N ILE A 15 -3.58 -3.08 -1.80
CA ILE A 15 -2.59 -4.13 -1.47
C ILE A 15 -3.26 -5.31 -0.78
N SER A 16 -3.99 -5.07 0.32
CA SER A 16 -4.63 -6.13 1.11
C SER A 16 -5.73 -6.87 0.33
N GLY A 17 -6.58 -6.12 -0.40
CA GLY A 17 -7.66 -6.72 -1.16
C GLY A 17 -7.18 -7.52 -2.37
N GLY A 18 -6.12 -7.05 -3.04
CA GLY A 18 -5.46 -7.82 -4.10
C GLY A 18 -4.92 -9.16 -3.61
N TRP A 19 -4.34 -9.18 -2.40
CA TRP A 19 -3.89 -10.42 -1.75
C TRP A 19 -5.07 -11.32 -1.39
N ALA A 20 -6.11 -10.79 -0.74
CA ALA A 20 -7.29 -11.58 -0.38
C ALA A 20 -7.93 -12.19 -1.63
N ALA A 21 -8.13 -11.42 -2.69
CA ALA A 21 -8.68 -11.91 -3.95
C ALA A 21 -7.82 -13.03 -4.56
N LYS A 22 -6.49 -12.85 -4.60
CA LYS A 22 -5.57 -13.88 -5.10
C LYS A 22 -5.69 -15.18 -4.31
N GLU A 23 -5.54 -15.10 -2.98
CA GLU A 23 -5.54 -16.30 -2.14
C GLU A 23 -6.88 -17.06 -2.19
N LEU A 24 -7.98 -16.36 -2.19
CA LEU A 24 -9.32 -16.97 -2.25
C LEU A 24 -9.60 -17.62 -3.60
N THR A 25 -9.26 -16.93 -4.70
CA THR A 25 -9.50 -17.45 -6.05
C THR A 25 -8.58 -18.63 -6.40
N GLU A 26 -7.33 -18.62 -5.95
CA GLU A 26 -6.40 -19.76 -6.09
C GLU A 26 -6.84 -20.99 -5.29
N LYS A 27 -7.65 -20.79 -4.24
CA LYS A 27 -8.33 -21.89 -3.49
C LYS A 27 -9.65 -22.34 -4.13
N GLY A 28 -10.01 -21.83 -5.31
CA GLY A 28 -11.18 -22.21 -6.06
C GLY A 28 -12.48 -21.52 -5.67
N LEU A 29 -12.42 -20.52 -4.78
CA LEU A 29 -13.61 -19.76 -4.39
C LEU A 29 -13.98 -18.74 -5.47
N LYS A 30 -15.28 -18.57 -5.73
CA LYS A 30 -15.82 -17.51 -6.57
C LYS A 30 -15.84 -16.21 -5.78
N VAL A 31 -15.02 -15.25 -6.20
CA VAL A 31 -14.77 -14.01 -5.48
C VAL A 31 -15.28 -12.80 -6.25
N LEU A 32 -16.05 -11.96 -5.58
CA LEU A 32 -16.37 -10.61 -6.04
C LEU A 32 -15.40 -9.62 -5.40
N LEU A 33 -14.62 -8.92 -6.21
CA LEU A 33 -13.74 -7.83 -5.77
C LEU A 33 -14.38 -6.48 -6.14
N LEU A 34 -14.80 -5.74 -5.13
CA LEU A 34 -15.45 -4.44 -5.26
C LEU A 34 -14.44 -3.31 -5.10
N GLU A 35 -14.45 -2.36 -6.02
CA GLU A 35 -13.65 -1.14 -5.93
C GLU A 35 -14.53 0.09 -6.14
N ARG A 36 -14.41 1.09 -5.25
CA ARG A 36 -15.20 2.30 -5.35
C ARG A 36 -14.86 3.19 -6.54
N GLY A 37 -13.60 3.19 -6.95
CA GLY A 37 -13.09 4.00 -8.03
C GLY A 37 -13.14 3.33 -9.39
N HIS A 38 -12.61 4.02 -10.38
CA HIS A 38 -12.54 3.55 -11.77
C HIS A 38 -11.49 2.43 -11.95
N ASN A 39 -11.59 1.73 -13.08
CA ASN A 39 -10.59 0.73 -13.45
C ASN A 39 -9.28 1.39 -13.89
N ILE A 40 -8.14 0.74 -13.58
CA ILE A 40 -6.82 1.02 -14.14
C ILE A 40 -6.22 -0.32 -14.55
N GLU A 41 -6.10 -0.54 -15.84
CA GLU A 41 -5.48 -1.73 -16.40
C GLU A 41 -3.95 -1.56 -16.48
N HIS A 42 -3.24 -2.60 -16.06
CA HIS A 42 -1.77 -2.62 -16.09
C HIS A 42 -1.26 -2.33 -17.52
N ILE A 43 -0.27 -1.46 -17.62
CA ILE A 43 0.36 -0.97 -18.87
C ILE A 43 -0.58 -0.08 -19.71
N LYS A 44 -1.78 -0.53 -20.02
CA LYS A 44 -2.71 0.12 -20.93
C LYS A 44 -3.06 1.54 -20.46
N ASP A 45 -3.35 1.70 -19.18
CA ASP A 45 -3.77 2.99 -18.62
C ASP A 45 -2.61 3.81 -18.03
N TYR A 46 -1.37 3.36 -18.24
CA TYR A 46 -0.18 4.15 -17.86
C TYR A 46 0.26 5.10 -18.96
N VAL A 47 -0.68 5.71 -19.65
CA VAL A 47 -0.45 6.57 -20.84
C VAL A 47 0.53 7.72 -20.58
N GLN A 48 0.57 8.18 -19.34
CA GLN A 48 1.45 9.28 -18.93
C GLN A 48 2.94 8.87 -18.84
N GLN A 49 3.24 7.57 -18.83
CA GLN A 49 4.62 7.07 -18.75
C GLN A 49 5.50 7.47 -19.92
N ASN A 50 4.92 7.55 -21.11
CA ASN A 50 5.66 7.78 -22.36
C ASN A 50 5.46 9.19 -22.93
N LYS A 51 4.64 9.99 -22.27
CA LYS A 51 4.41 11.37 -22.68
C LYS A 51 5.62 12.25 -22.32
N PRO A 52 6.26 12.92 -23.30
CA PRO A 52 7.39 13.77 -23.00
C PRO A 52 6.97 15.02 -22.20
N ILE A 53 7.93 15.59 -21.50
CA ILE A 53 7.69 16.69 -20.55
C ILE A 53 7.01 17.91 -21.19
N TRP A 54 7.36 18.24 -22.44
CA TRP A 54 6.84 19.41 -23.14
C TRP A 54 5.39 19.27 -23.63
N GLU A 55 4.85 18.05 -23.61
CA GLU A 55 3.44 17.81 -23.93
C GLU A 55 2.49 18.00 -22.74
N TYR A 56 3.04 18.23 -21.56
CA TYR A 56 2.23 18.54 -20.38
C TYR A 56 1.99 20.06 -20.28
N PRO A 57 0.75 20.50 -20.02
CA PRO A 57 0.42 21.93 -19.86
C PRO A 57 1.32 22.67 -18.88
N HIS A 58 1.74 21.98 -17.80
CA HIS A 58 2.59 22.54 -16.76
C HIS A 58 3.97 21.89 -16.72
N ARG A 59 4.44 21.26 -17.82
CA ARG A 59 5.73 20.58 -17.91
C ARG A 59 6.00 19.62 -16.75
N HIS A 60 4.96 18.89 -16.39
CA HIS A 60 4.87 17.96 -15.27
C HIS A 60 5.04 18.56 -13.85
N TYR A 61 5.13 19.87 -13.73
CA TYR A 61 5.06 20.54 -12.44
C TYR A 61 3.63 20.50 -11.87
N ARG A 62 3.50 20.87 -10.61
CA ARG A 62 2.19 20.96 -9.96
C ARG A 62 1.46 22.22 -10.43
N PRO A 63 0.25 22.12 -10.98
CA PRO A 63 -0.56 23.27 -11.34
C PRO A 63 -1.10 23.97 -10.09
N THR A 64 -0.35 24.92 -9.53
CA THR A 64 -0.59 25.50 -8.20
C THR A 64 -2.01 26.05 -8.00
N LYS A 65 -2.57 26.74 -9.00
CA LYS A 65 -3.93 27.30 -8.91
C LYS A 65 -4.98 26.21 -8.82
N GLN A 66 -4.97 25.24 -9.71
CA GLN A 66 -5.87 24.08 -9.71
C GLN A 66 -5.70 23.26 -8.43
N MET A 67 -4.45 23.03 -8.00
CA MET A 67 -4.15 22.31 -6.78
C MET A 67 -4.73 22.95 -5.53
N THR A 68 -4.80 24.27 -5.50
CA THR A 68 -5.39 24.97 -4.36
C THR A 68 -6.91 24.83 -4.32
N GLN A 69 -7.56 24.75 -5.47
CA GLN A 69 -9.02 24.63 -5.59
C GLN A 69 -9.51 23.20 -5.42
N ASP A 70 -8.93 22.27 -6.16
CA ASP A 70 -9.44 20.89 -6.26
C ASP A 70 -8.76 19.91 -5.29
N TYR A 71 -7.56 20.27 -4.82
CA TYR A 71 -6.71 19.42 -4.00
C TYR A 71 -6.11 20.15 -2.79
N PRO A 72 -6.91 20.80 -1.94
CA PRO A 72 -6.39 21.63 -0.84
C PRO A 72 -5.60 20.85 0.20
N VAL A 73 -5.88 19.58 0.38
CA VAL A 73 -5.13 18.65 1.25
C VAL A 73 -3.99 17.98 0.50
N LEU A 74 -4.33 17.36 -0.63
CA LEU A 74 -3.41 16.58 -1.44
C LEU A 74 -2.23 17.39 -1.98
N LYS A 75 -2.36 18.70 -2.16
CA LYS A 75 -1.24 19.56 -2.57
C LYS A 75 -0.02 19.48 -1.64
N ARG A 76 -0.20 18.98 -0.42
CA ARG A 76 0.89 18.76 0.55
C ARG A 76 1.63 17.44 0.36
N ASP A 77 1.10 16.53 -0.45
CA ASP A 77 1.72 15.25 -0.73
C ASP A 77 2.93 15.41 -1.68
N TYR A 78 4.09 14.92 -1.26
CA TYR A 78 5.36 15.15 -1.97
C TYR A 78 5.45 14.48 -3.35
N PRO A 79 4.89 13.27 -3.59
CA PRO A 79 4.95 12.61 -4.90
C PRO A 79 3.95 13.14 -5.92
N LEU A 80 3.04 14.01 -5.51
CA LEU A 80 2.02 14.55 -6.40
C LEU A 80 2.62 15.41 -7.51
N ASN A 81 2.29 15.10 -8.74
CA ASN A 81 2.66 15.86 -9.93
C ASN A 81 1.59 15.70 -11.02
N GLU A 82 1.72 16.45 -12.12
CA GLU A 82 0.74 16.41 -13.20
C GLU A 82 0.59 15.02 -13.85
N ARG A 83 1.64 14.21 -13.87
CA ARG A 83 1.61 12.87 -14.46
C ARG A 83 0.79 11.85 -13.66
N ASN A 84 0.72 12.01 -12.36
CA ASN A 84 0.03 11.06 -11.49
C ASN A 84 -1.25 11.62 -10.85
N LEU A 85 -1.68 12.80 -11.27
CA LEU A 85 -2.84 13.47 -10.70
C LEU A 85 -4.10 12.61 -10.78
N SER A 86 -4.28 11.87 -11.88
CA SER A 86 -5.43 10.97 -12.09
C SER A 86 -5.50 9.76 -11.12
N TYR A 87 -4.41 9.45 -10.43
CA TYR A 87 -4.39 8.36 -9.45
C TYR A 87 -4.85 8.81 -8.05
N TRP A 88 -4.94 10.13 -7.84
CA TRP A 88 -5.34 10.70 -6.56
C TRP A 88 -6.81 11.08 -6.55
N ALA A 89 -7.45 10.85 -5.43
CA ALA A 89 -8.80 11.33 -5.22
C ALA A 89 -8.80 12.86 -5.07
N SER A 90 -9.66 13.53 -5.82
CA SER A 90 -9.90 14.97 -5.64
C SER A 90 -10.53 15.22 -4.27
N ASP A 91 -9.99 16.16 -3.52
CA ASP A 91 -10.57 16.57 -2.24
C ASP A 91 -11.91 17.28 -2.42
N LYS A 92 -12.12 17.89 -3.59
CA LYS A 92 -13.39 18.54 -3.96
C LYS A 92 -14.50 17.51 -4.19
N ASP A 93 -14.20 16.43 -4.92
CA ASP A 93 -15.18 15.40 -5.26
C ASP A 93 -15.37 14.38 -4.15
N SER A 94 -14.41 14.28 -3.26
CA SER A 94 -14.42 13.37 -2.11
C SER A 94 -14.04 14.13 -0.83
N PRO A 95 -14.84 15.10 -0.40
CA PRO A 95 -14.54 15.90 0.78
C PRO A 95 -14.61 15.09 2.06
N TYR A 96 -13.89 15.53 3.09
CA TYR A 96 -14.03 15.05 4.46
C TYR A 96 -13.90 16.21 5.44
N THR A 97 -14.46 16.03 6.63
CA THR A 97 -14.41 17.03 7.68
C THR A 97 -13.49 16.57 8.80
N GLU A 98 -12.53 17.42 9.16
CA GLU A 98 -11.60 17.17 10.25
C GLU A 98 -11.90 18.06 11.47
N LYS A 99 -11.92 17.47 12.68
CA LYS A 99 -11.96 18.23 13.95
C LYS A 99 -10.56 18.66 14.39
N LYS A 100 -9.56 17.82 14.12
CA LYS A 100 -8.13 18.12 14.23
C LYS A 100 -7.53 17.89 12.87
N ARG A 101 -6.55 18.70 12.48
CA ARG A 101 -5.92 18.61 11.18
C ARG A 101 -5.37 17.21 10.92
N PHE A 102 -5.79 16.62 9.78
CA PHE A 102 -5.36 15.34 9.28
C PHE A 102 -5.27 15.36 7.75
N ASP A 103 -4.10 15.03 7.20
CA ASP A 103 -3.88 15.02 5.76
C ASP A 103 -4.18 13.60 5.20
N TRP A 104 -5.38 13.38 4.75
CA TRP A 104 -5.80 12.08 4.24
C TRP A 104 -5.61 11.96 2.73
N PHE A 105 -4.49 11.38 2.30
CA PHE A 105 -4.17 11.14 0.91
C PHE A 105 -4.80 9.83 0.41
N ARG A 106 -5.61 9.90 -0.64
CA ARG A 106 -6.44 8.79 -1.11
C ARG A 106 -6.25 8.54 -2.59
N GLY A 107 -6.35 7.28 -3.01
CA GLY A 107 -6.43 6.89 -4.42
C GLY A 107 -7.66 6.00 -4.61
N TYR A 108 -8.63 6.45 -5.39
CA TYR A 108 -9.87 5.74 -5.67
C TYR A 108 -9.86 5.19 -7.09
N HIS A 109 -9.22 4.06 -7.25
CA HIS A 109 -9.13 3.29 -8.49
C HIS A 109 -8.74 1.85 -8.19
N VAL A 110 -8.93 0.95 -9.14
CA VAL A 110 -8.46 -0.44 -9.01
C VAL A 110 -6.98 -0.46 -8.69
N GLY A 111 -6.60 -1.23 -7.68
CA GLY A 111 -5.25 -1.30 -7.13
C GLY A 111 -4.93 -0.27 -6.06
N GLY A 112 -5.73 0.77 -5.91
CA GLY A 112 -5.57 1.78 -4.88
C GLY A 112 -4.15 2.29 -4.74
N ARG A 113 -3.72 2.55 -3.53
CA ARG A 113 -2.37 3.10 -3.28
C ARG A 113 -1.21 2.15 -3.59
N SER A 114 -1.45 0.91 -4.05
CA SER A 114 -0.38 0.04 -4.50
C SER A 114 0.40 0.61 -5.70
N LEU A 115 -0.21 1.51 -6.49
CA LEU A 115 0.49 2.24 -7.55
C LEU A 115 1.39 3.38 -7.01
N MET A 116 1.12 3.90 -5.82
CA MET A 116 1.66 5.16 -5.32
C MET A 116 2.35 5.04 -3.96
N TRP A 117 2.76 3.86 -3.54
CA TRP A 117 3.43 3.64 -2.26
C TRP A 117 4.96 3.73 -2.36
N GLY A 118 5.66 3.81 -1.23
CA GLY A 118 7.11 3.95 -1.19
C GLY A 118 7.90 2.68 -1.53
N ARG A 119 7.28 1.53 -1.62
CA ARG A 119 7.86 0.20 -1.93
C ARG A 119 8.87 -0.30 -0.91
N GLN A 120 9.09 0.38 0.18
CA GLN A 120 9.95 -0.08 1.26
C GLN A 120 9.30 -1.25 2.00
N THR A 121 10.09 -2.28 2.30
CA THR A 121 9.58 -3.56 2.78
C THR A 121 10.51 -4.11 3.84
N TYR A 122 10.19 -3.86 5.11
CA TYR A 122 10.96 -4.31 6.26
C TYR A 122 10.12 -5.24 7.12
N ARG A 123 10.75 -6.26 7.69
CA ARG A 123 10.11 -7.12 8.68
C ARG A 123 10.16 -6.47 10.05
N TRP A 124 9.07 -6.55 10.77
CA TRP A 124 9.08 -6.30 12.20
C TRP A 124 9.75 -7.45 12.93
N SER A 125 10.43 -7.14 14.00
CA SER A 125 11.04 -8.11 14.92
C SER A 125 10.24 -8.18 16.22
N ASP A 126 10.64 -9.05 17.15
CA ASP A 126 10.03 -9.08 18.48
C ASP A 126 10.24 -7.79 19.28
N LEU A 127 11.26 -6.98 18.93
CA LEU A 127 11.39 -5.61 19.46
C LEU A 127 10.17 -4.72 19.14
N ASP A 128 9.54 -4.95 17.99
CA ASP A 128 8.35 -4.21 17.58
C ASP A 128 7.08 -4.83 18.18
N PHE A 129 6.96 -6.16 18.15
CA PHE A 129 5.79 -6.86 18.68
C PHE A 129 5.68 -6.80 20.21
N GLU A 130 6.79 -6.73 20.91
CA GLU A 130 6.83 -6.66 22.38
C GLU A 130 6.94 -5.23 22.93
N ALA A 131 7.02 -4.21 22.06
CA ALA A 131 7.26 -2.83 22.48
C ALA A 131 6.22 -2.36 23.52
N ASN A 132 4.94 -2.55 23.23
CA ASN A 132 3.86 -2.15 24.15
C ASN A 132 3.97 -2.85 25.51
N LEU A 133 4.27 -4.15 25.52
CA LEU A 133 4.46 -4.92 26.75
C LEU A 133 5.65 -4.42 27.57
N LYS A 134 6.79 -4.16 26.90
CA LYS A 134 8.04 -3.71 27.56
C LYS A 134 7.92 -2.29 28.09
N ASP A 135 7.26 -1.41 27.34
CA ASP A 135 7.07 -0.01 27.71
C ASP A 135 5.91 0.19 28.70
N GLY A 136 5.10 -0.85 28.95
CA GLY A 136 3.94 -0.79 29.84
C GLY A 136 2.83 0.14 29.33
N ILE A 137 2.71 0.30 28.03
CA ILE A 137 1.71 1.15 27.36
C ILE A 137 0.82 0.33 26.43
N ALA A 138 -0.40 0.81 26.17
CA ALA A 138 -1.36 0.22 25.26
C ALA A 138 -1.57 -1.31 25.51
N VAL A 139 -1.87 -2.06 24.44
CA VAL A 139 -2.15 -3.50 24.51
C VAL A 139 -1.01 -4.27 23.85
N ASP A 140 -0.57 -5.35 24.48
CA ASP A 140 0.40 -6.26 23.89
C ASP A 140 -0.13 -6.89 22.60
N TRP A 141 0.73 -7.09 21.61
CA TRP A 141 0.37 -7.80 20.39
C TRP A 141 0.14 -9.29 20.70
N PRO A 142 -0.95 -9.90 20.20
CA PRO A 142 -1.25 -11.32 20.44
C PRO A 142 -0.37 -12.26 19.58
N ILE A 143 0.60 -11.73 18.85
CA ILE A 143 1.52 -12.44 17.97
C ILE A 143 2.97 -12.03 18.21
N ARG A 144 3.90 -12.87 17.78
CA ARG A 144 5.36 -12.63 17.79
C ARG A 144 5.93 -12.85 16.40
N TYR A 145 7.17 -12.46 16.19
CA TYR A 145 7.84 -12.61 14.89
C TYR A 145 7.76 -14.04 14.33
N LYS A 146 7.95 -15.05 15.16
CA LYS A 146 7.88 -16.48 14.76
C LYS A 146 6.54 -16.86 14.12
N ASP A 147 5.45 -16.24 14.58
CA ASP A 147 4.09 -16.56 14.12
C ASP A 147 3.83 -16.02 12.71
N ILE A 148 4.52 -14.94 12.33
CA ILE A 148 4.32 -14.26 11.05
C ILE A 148 5.50 -14.46 10.06
N ALA A 149 6.65 -14.91 10.52
CA ALA A 149 7.85 -15.08 9.69
C ALA A 149 7.64 -15.89 8.40
N PRO A 150 6.91 -17.04 8.41
CA PRO A 150 6.62 -17.78 7.18
C PRO A 150 5.80 -16.99 6.16
N TRP A 151 4.87 -16.15 6.66
CA TRP A 151 4.03 -15.31 5.82
C TRP A 151 4.80 -14.14 5.20
N TYR A 152 5.74 -13.55 5.95
CA TYR A 152 6.69 -12.61 5.38
C TYR A 152 7.45 -13.23 4.20
N SER A 153 8.05 -14.43 4.39
CA SER A 153 8.77 -15.12 3.32
C SER A 153 7.88 -15.43 2.11
N TYR A 154 6.65 -15.88 2.34
CA TYR A 154 5.69 -16.15 1.27
C TYR A 154 5.39 -14.90 0.43
N VAL A 155 5.07 -13.79 1.12
CA VAL A 155 4.75 -12.51 0.46
C VAL A 155 5.96 -11.95 -0.26
N GLU A 156 7.12 -11.88 0.38
CA GLU A 156 8.34 -11.29 -0.17
C GLU A 156 8.85 -12.03 -1.42
N LYS A 157 8.76 -13.35 -1.43
CA LYS A 157 9.07 -14.17 -2.62
C LYS A 157 8.13 -13.84 -3.79
N PHE A 158 6.84 -13.74 -3.50
CA PHE A 158 5.85 -13.46 -4.54
C PHE A 158 5.99 -12.05 -5.13
N ILE A 159 6.18 -11.04 -4.29
CA ILE A 159 6.28 -9.64 -4.74
C ILE A 159 7.67 -9.29 -5.27
N GLY A 160 8.68 -10.09 -4.95
CA GLY A 160 10.06 -9.84 -5.33
C GLY A 160 10.68 -8.69 -4.55
N VAL A 161 11.10 -8.96 -3.32
CA VAL A 161 11.85 -8.00 -2.50
C VAL A 161 13.33 -8.12 -2.80
N SER A 162 13.99 -7.02 -3.17
CA SER A 162 15.44 -6.94 -3.28
C SER A 162 16.05 -6.32 -2.03
N GLY A 163 17.21 -6.79 -1.63
CA GLY A 163 17.91 -6.31 -0.44
C GLY A 163 19.14 -7.13 -0.10
N SER A 164 19.80 -6.78 0.99
CA SER A 164 20.96 -7.48 1.55
C SER A 164 20.61 -8.20 2.85
N THR A 165 21.29 -9.33 3.08
CA THR A 165 21.25 -10.09 4.33
C THR A 165 22.22 -9.43 5.32
N GLU A 166 21.73 -9.02 6.47
CA GLU A 166 22.50 -8.25 7.45
C GLU A 166 22.73 -8.98 8.76
N ASN A 167 21.96 -10.04 9.03
CA ASN A 167 21.99 -10.82 10.27
C ASN A 167 21.79 -9.95 11.53
N LEU A 168 20.87 -8.99 11.45
CA LEU A 168 20.52 -8.11 12.56
C LEU A 168 19.23 -8.58 13.24
N PRO A 169 19.22 -8.83 14.56
CA PRO A 169 18.03 -9.33 15.27
C PRO A 169 16.85 -8.35 15.20
N GLN A 170 17.11 -7.05 15.18
CA GLN A 170 16.10 -6.01 15.05
C GLN A 170 15.61 -5.78 13.62
N LEU A 171 16.25 -6.43 12.63
CA LEU A 171 15.87 -6.35 11.21
C LEU A 171 15.99 -7.74 10.58
N PRO A 172 15.06 -8.65 10.86
CA PRO A 172 15.13 -10.03 10.36
C PRO A 172 15.27 -10.10 8.85
N ASP A 173 16.08 -11.05 8.39
CA ASP A 173 16.37 -11.23 6.98
C ASP A 173 15.31 -12.07 6.26
N SER A 174 15.27 -11.93 4.94
CA SER A 174 14.45 -12.68 4.01
C SER A 174 15.30 -13.41 2.96
N GLU A 175 14.62 -14.11 2.08
CA GLU A 175 15.18 -14.63 0.82
C GLU A 175 15.06 -13.54 -0.26
N PHE A 176 16.06 -12.66 -0.30
CA PHE A 176 16.02 -11.50 -1.19
C PHE A 176 16.43 -11.82 -2.63
N LEU A 177 15.86 -11.06 -3.56
CA LEU A 177 16.49 -10.84 -4.86
C LEU A 177 17.79 -10.05 -4.68
N PRO A 178 18.73 -10.12 -5.65
CA PRO A 178 19.96 -9.34 -5.59
C PRO A 178 19.72 -7.89 -5.21
N ALA A 179 20.50 -7.37 -4.27
CA ALA A 179 20.42 -5.99 -3.82
C ALA A 179 20.79 -5.02 -4.95
N MET A 180 20.19 -3.84 -4.94
CA MET A 180 20.70 -2.71 -5.71
C MET A 180 21.96 -2.16 -5.03
N GLU A 181 22.83 -1.51 -5.78
CA GLU A 181 24.07 -0.94 -5.21
C GLU A 181 23.83 0.41 -4.54
N LEU A 182 24.57 0.67 -3.48
CA LEU A 182 24.75 2.01 -2.94
C LEU A 182 25.54 2.88 -3.94
N ASN A 183 25.21 4.15 -4.04
CA ASN A 183 26.01 5.08 -4.83
C ASN A 183 27.35 5.42 -4.10
N ILE A 184 28.24 6.18 -4.76
CA ILE A 184 29.56 6.45 -4.23
C ILE A 184 29.54 7.21 -2.89
N VAL A 185 28.65 8.20 -2.77
CA VAL A 185 28.48 8.97 -1.52
C VAL A 185 27.95 8.08 -0.40
N GLU A 186 26.94 7.28 -0.69
CA GLU A 186 26.37 6.33 0.27
C GLU A 186 27.40 5.28 0.73
N LYS A 187 28.23 4.76 -0.19
CA LYS A 187 29.33 3.83 0.14
C LYS A 187 30.34 4.48 1.10
N THR A 188 30.69 5.73 0.83
CA THR A 188 31.62 6.49 1.69
C THR A 188 31.03 6.75 3.07
N VAL A 189 29.76 7.16 3.15
CA VAL A 189 29.08 7.40 4.43
C VAL A 189 28.92 6.08 5.20
N ALA A 190 28.55 4.99 4.52
CA ALA A 190 28.45 3.66 5.14
C ALA A 190 29.76 3.21 5.78
N GLN A 191 30.89 3.40 5.06
CA GLN A 191 32.20 3.07 5.56
C GLN A 191 32.56 3.91 6.80
N LYS A 192 32.36 5.23 6.76
CA LYS A 192 32.60 6.12 7.90
C LYS A 192 31.74 5.76 9.12
N ILE A 193 30.47 5.44 8.93
CA ILE A 193 29.60 4.97 10.02
C ILE A 193 30.15 3.69 10.63
N LYS A 194 30.54 2.73 9.80
CA LYS A 194 31.12 1.46 10.25
C LYS A 194 32.36 1.66 11.09
N GLU A 195 33.29 2.50 10.63
CA GLU A 195 34.52 2.82 11.32
C GLU A 195 34.30 3.55 12.65
N GLN A 196 33.46 4.60 12.64
CA GLN A 196 33.20 5.42 13.81
C GLN A 196 32.47 4.66 14.93
N TYR A 197 31.63 3.68 14.58
CA TYR A 197 30.80 2.95 15.55
C TYR A 197 31.19 1.47 15.70
N ASN A 198 32.38 1.07 15.24
CA ASN A 198 32.88 -0.30 15.34
C ASN A 198 31.83 -1.35 14.87
N ASP A 199 31.21 -1.10 13.73
CA ASP A 199 30.16 -1.92 13.11
C ASP A 199 28.87 -2.12 13.96
N THR A 200 28.71 -1.38 15.05
CA THR A 200 27.47 -1.42 15.85
C THR A 200 26.32 -0.65 15.20
N ARG A 201 26.63 0.20 14.23
CA ARG A 201 25.66 0.92 13.40
C ARG A 201 26.05 0.73 11.94
N ARG A 202 25.02 0.58 11.10
CA ARG A 202 25.23 0.33 9.67
C ARG A 202 24.34 1.23 8.84
N LEU A 203 24.82 1.62 7.68
CA LEU A 203 24.03 2.13 6.59
C LEU A 203 24.00 1.04 5.51
N ILE A 204 22.82 0.56 5.21
CA ILE A 204 22.59 -0.54 4.25
C ILE A 204 21.75 -0.07 3.08
N ILE A 205 21.71 -0.84 2.00
CA ILE A 205 20.76 -0.62 0.93
C ILE A 205 19.33 -0.84 1.44
N GLY A 206 18.39 0.01 1.02
CA GLY A 206 16.97 -0.18 1.36
C GLY A 206 16.43 -1.50 0.82
N ARG A 207 15.62 -2.22 1.63
CA ARG A 207 14.86 -3.40 1.22
C ARG A 207 13.59 -2.95 0.52
N VAL A 208 13.41 -3.36 -0.72
CA VAL A 208 12.37 -2.78 -1.56
C VAL A 208 11.67 -3.82 -2.42
N ALA A 209 10.35 -3.65 -2.57
CA ALA A 209 9.54 -4.47 -3.46
C ALA A 209 9.74 -4.09 -4.95
N HIS A 210 11.00 -4.05 -5.37
CA HIS A 210 11.42 -3.87 -6.75
C HIS A 210 12.17 -5.11 -7.21
N VAL A 211 11.81 -5.63 -8.38
CA VAL A 211 12.51 -6.76 -8.96
C VAL A 211 13.83 -6.31 -9.58
N THR A 212 14.90 -6.99 -9.21
CA THR A 212 16.25 -6.82 -9.78
C THR A 212 16.63 -7.97 -10.70
N LYS A 213 15.81 -9.03 -10.68
CA LYS A 213 15.84 -10.17 -11.56
C LYS A 213 14.41 -10.49 -11.99
N ALA A 214 14.19 -10.89 -13.23
CA ALA A 214 12.84 -11.18 -13.75
C ALA A 214 12.09 -12.21 -12.88
N ILE A 215 10.83 -11.94 -12.58
CA ILE A 215 9.91 -12.82 -11.88
C ILE A 215 8.61 -12.88 -12.66
N LYS A 216 8.23 -14.07 -13.15
CA LYS A 216 7.02 -14.25 -13.96
C LYS A 216 6.99 -13.23 -15.11
N ASP A 217 5.92 -12.46 -15.22
CA ASP A 217 5.72 -11.46 -16.27
C ASP A 217 6.27 -10.06 -15.91
N ARG A 218 7.05 -9.96 -14.83
CA ARG A 218 7.65 -8.70 -14.35
C ARG A 218 9.13 -8.65 -14.69
N THR A 219 9.55 -7.55 -15.31
CA THR A 219 10.95 -7.33 -15.69
C THR A 219 11.70 -6.50 -14.66
N PRO A 220 13.05 -6.61 -14.59
CA PRO A 220 13.85 -5.83 -13.68
C PRO A 220 13.62 -4.32 -13.80
N CYS A 221 13.84 -3.61 -12.70
CA CYS A 221 13.75 -2.16 -12.67
C CYS A 221 14.67 -1.53 -13.73
N GLN A 222 14.14 -0.58 -14.50
CA GLN A 222 14.84 0.14 -15.57
C GLN A 222 15.43 1.48 -15.13
N PHE A 223 15.45 1.77 -13.82
CA PHE A 223 16.05 2.99 -13.22
C PHE A 223 15.53 4.31 -13.81
N ARG A 224 14.26 4.37 -14.23
CA ARG A 224 13.66 5.52 -14.94
C ARG A 224 13.14 6.64 -14.03
N ASN A 225 13.16 6.47 -12.72
CA ASN A 225 12.59 7.42 -11.76
C ASN A 225 11.11 7.80 -12.02
N MET A 226 10.31 6.85 -12.49
CA MET A 226 8.90 7.08 -12.85
C MET A 226 7.92 6.21 -12.03
N CYS A 227 8.32 5.77 -10.87
CA CYS A 227 7.56 4.81 -10.07
C CYS A 227 6.17 5.33 -9.61
N TRP A 228 6.05 6.64 -9.41
CA TRP A 228 4.80 7.27 -8.99
C TRP A 228 3.74 7.39 -10.11
N ASN A 229 4.07 6.97 -11.31
CA ASN A 229 3.21 7.07 -12.48
C ASN A 229 2.73 5.70 -12.99
N GLY A 230 2.84 4.65 -12.15
CA GLY A 230 2.71 3.27 -12.58
C GLY A 230 4.02 2.76 -13.21
N CYS A 231 4.21 1.46 -13.38
CA CYS A 231 5.40 0.89 -14.01
C CYS A 231 5.02 -0.12 -15.08
N GLN A 232 5.17 0.26 -16.35
CA GLN A 232 4.84 -0.62 -17.49
C GLN A 232 5.70 -1.90 -17.55
N PHE A 233 6.83 -1.92 -16.86
CA PHE A 233 7.70 -3.10 -16.74
C PHE A 233 7.35 -4.01 -15.58
N GLY A 234 6.37 -3.63 -14.75
CA GLY A 234 6.10 -4.34 -13.50
C GLY A 234 7.29 -4.36 -12.54
N GLY A 235 8.26 -3.44 -12.70
CA GLY A 235 9.51 -3.42 -11.95
C GLY A 235 9.33 -3.26 -10.43
N TYR A 236 8.21 -2.71 -9.96
CA TYR A 236 7.84 -2.73 -8.55
C TYR A 236 6.50 -3.45 -8.33
N PHE A 237 6.27 -3.90 -7.11
CA PHE A 237 5.01 -4.52 -6.74
C PHE A 237 3.87 -3.49 -6.73
N SER A 238 2.83 -3.79 -7.51
CA SER A 238 1.50 -3.21 -7.42
C SER A 238 0.46 -4.32 -7.56
N THR A 239 -0.76 -4.07 -7.12
CA THR A 239 -1.87 -5.02 -7.30
C THR A 239 -2.05 -5.35 -8.78
N GLN A 240 -2.00 -4.34 -9.66
CA GLN A 240 -2.16 -4.50 -11.11
C GLN A 240 -1.08 -5.36 -11.74
N SER A 241 0.16 -5.27 -11.27
CA SER A 241 1.28 -6.02 -11.87
C SER A 241 1.49 -7.41 -11.27
N SER A 242 0.78 -7.78 -10.22
CA SER A 242 1.11 -8.98 -9.44
C SER A 242 -0.11 -9.77 -8.98
N THR A 243 -0.79 -9.34 -7.92
CA THR A 243 -1.87 -10.13 -7.30
C THR A 243 -3.14 -10.19 -8.14
N LEU A 244 -3.52 -9.10 -8.80
CA LEU A 244 -4.70 -9.06 -9.63
C LEU A 244 -4.58 -9.97 -10.87
N PRO A 245 -3.49 -9.94 -11.66
CA PRO A 245 -3.29 -10.91 -12.74
C PRO A 245 -3.32 -12.36 -12.28
N ALA A 246 -2.75 -12.66 -11.10
CA ALA A 246 -2.79 -14.01 -10.55
C ALA A 246 -4.23 -14.45 -10.22
N ALA A 247 -5.02 -13.57 -9.61
CA ALA A 247 -6.43 -13.83 -9.33
C ALA A 247 -7.28 -14.00 -10.60
N VAL A 248 -7.11 -13.12 -11.58
CA VAL A 248 -7.82 -13.18 -12.88
C VAL A 248 -7.53 -14.49 -13.61
N LYS A 249 -6.27 -14.95 -13.61
CA LYS A 249 -5.84 -16.19 -14.26
C LYS A 249 -6.57 -17.44 -13.77
N THR A 250 -7.11 -17.43 -12.55
CA THR A 250 -7.87 -18.56 -11.99
C THR A 250 -9.24 -18.74 -12.64
N GLY A 251 -9.80 -17.70 -13.28
CA GLY A 251 -11.17 -17.67 -13.77
C GLY A 251 -12.25 -17.53 -12.69
N ASN A 252 -11.86 -17.38 -11.42
CA ASN A 252 -12.78 -17.32 -10.27
C ASN A 252 -13.02 -15.89 -9.76
N LEU A 253 -12.43 -14.87 -10.40
CA LEU A 253 -12.55 -13.48 -9.99
C LEU A 253 -13.58 -12.72 -10.82
N THR A 254 -14.51 -12.04 -10.16
CA THR A 254 -15.30 -10.96 -10.72
C THR A 254 -14.79 -9.64 -10.12
N LEU A 255 -14.18 -8.79 -10.93
CA LEU A 255 -13.77 -7.44 -10.54
C LEU A 255 -14.88 -6.45 -10.93
N ARG A 256 -15.36 -5.66 -9.97
CA ARG A 256 -16.37 -4.63 -10.21
C ARG A 256 -15.89 -3.28 -9.69
N PRO A 257 -15.40 -2.39 -10.56
CA PRO A 257 -15.13 -0.98 -10.23
C PRO A 257 -16.45 -0.21 -10.03
N HIS A 258 -16.37 1.06 -9.73
CA HIS A 258 -17.51 1.98 -9.50
C HIS A 258 -18.52 1.47 -8.44
N SER A 259 -18.03 0.75 -7.42
CA SER A 259 -18.83 0.08 -6.40
C SER A 259 -18.53 0.61 -5.01
N ILE A 260 -19.31 1.57 -4.55
CA ILE A 260 -19.14 2.17 -3.22
C ILE A 260 -19.88 1.31 -2.20
N VAL A 261 -19.13 0.52 -1.42
CA VAL A 261 -19.75 -0.30 -0.37
C VAL A 261 -20.28 0.62 0.73
N LYS A 262 -21.58 0.59 0.93
CA LYS A 262 -22.34 1.34 1.91
C LYS A 262 -22.27 0.68 3.28
N GLU A 263 -22.53 -0.63 3.33
CA GLU A 263 -22.62 -1.42 4.55
C GLU A 263 -22.38 -2.90 4.32
N VAL A 264 -22.02 -3.61 5.37
CA VAL A 264 -22.05 -5.06 5.48
C VAL A 264 -23.42 -5.48 5.98
N ASN A 265 -24.08 -6.37 5.23
CA ASN A 265 -25.37 -6.91 5.61
C ASN A 265 -25.23 -7.94 6.73
N TYR A 266 -26.00 -7.78 7.78
CA TYR A 266 -25.95 -8.63 8.96
C TYR A 266 -27.32 -9.28 9.23
N ASP A 267 -27.32 -10.60 9.40
CA ASP A 267 -28.49 -11.36 9.80
C ASP A 267 -28.50 -11.56 11.33
N LYS A 268 -29.51 -10.98 11.99
CA LYS A 268 -29.69 -11.06 13.45
C LYS A 268 -29.97 -12.47 13.95
N ALA A 269 -30.68 -13.28 13.15
CA ALA A 269 -31.07 -14.63 13.55
C ALA A 269 -29.86 -15.58 13.57
N THR A 270 -29.06 -15.54 12.52
CA THR A 270 -27.85 -16.38 12.41
C THR A 270 -26.60 -15.74 13.01
N LYS A 271 -26.64 -14.45 13.34
CA LYS A 271 -25.50 -13.64 13.84
C LYS A 271 -24.33 -13.66 12.89
N LYS A 272 -24.56 -13.58 11.58
CA LYS A 272 -23.55 -13.64 10.53
C LYS A 272 -23.67 -12.48 9.55
N ALA A 273 -22.54 -12.09 8.98
CA ALA A 273 -22.52 -11.28 7.77
C ALA A 273 -23.04 -12.13 6.60
N THR A 274 -23.90 -11.56 5.76
CA THR A 274 -24.53 -12.25 4.62
C THR A 274 -24.11 -11.68 3.28
N GLY A 275 -23.36 -10.58 3.26
CA GLY A 275 -22.93 -9.90 2.06
C GLY A 275 -22.72 -8.42 2.29
N VAL A 276 -22.87 -7.64 1.24
CA VAL A 276 -22.75 -6.17 1.28
C VAL A 276 -23.80 -5.51 0.41
N THR A 277 -24.18 -4.28 0.77
CA THR A 277 -24.93 -3.38 -0.10
C THR A 277 -23.99 -2.30 -0.62
N ILE A 278 -24.00 -2.06 -1.92
CA ILE A 278 -23.23 -1.00 -2.57
C ILE A 278 -24.15 0.10 -3.10
N ILE A 279 -23.56 1.27 -3.33
CA ILE A 279 -24.08 2.29 -4.23
C ILE A 279 -23.23 2.21 -5.50
N ASP A 280 -23.86 1.97 -6.63
CA ASP A 280 -23.21 2.06 -7.93
C ASP A 280 -22.90 3.51 -8.25
N ALA A 281 -21.63 3.85 -8.48
CA ALA A 281 -21.21 5.23 -8.63
C ALA A 281 -21.63 5.86 -9.98
N GLU A 282 -22.10 5.06 -10.93
CA GLU A 282 -22.56 5.53 -12.25
C GLU A 282 -24.06 5.73 -12.30
N SER A 283 -24.85 4.77 -11.76
CA SER A 283 -26.30 4.82 -11.74
C SER A 283 -26.90 5.42 -10.47
N ASN A 284 -26.14 5.46 -9.37
CA ASN A 284 -26.59 5.78 -8.02
C ASN A 284 -27.59 4.78 -7.43
N GLU A 285 -27.71 3.60 -8.01
CA GLU A 285 -28.59 2.54 -7.53
C GLU A 285 -27.94 1.75 -6.39
N GLU A 286 -28.76 1.32 -5.44
CA GLU A 286 -28.34 0.37 -4.41
C GLU A 286 -28.44 -1.06 -4.93
N ILE A 287 -27.34 -1.81 -4.85
CA ILE A 287 -27.25 -3.20 -5.29
C ILE A 287 -26.74 -4.06 -4.14
N THR A 288 -27.40 -5.17 -3.88
CA THR A 288 -26.99 -6.13 -2.85
C THR A 288 -26.27 -7.33 -3.47
N PHE A 289 -25.13 -7.68 -2.88
CA PHE A 289 -24.37 -8.90 -3.19
C PHE A 289 -24.31 -9.79 -1.95
N ASN A 290 -24.50 -11.09 -2.16
CA ASN A 290 -24.52 -12.08 -1.09
C ASN A 290 -23.24 -12.92 -1.08
N SER A 291 -22.74 -13.24 0.12
CA SER A 291 -21.61 -14.14 0.30
C SER A 291 -21.57 -14.71 1.72
N LYS A 292 -20.78 -15.78 1.89
CA LYS A 292 -20.51 -16.36 3.20
C LYS A 292 -19.37 -15.65 3.95
N ILE A 293 -18.50 -14.95 3.22
CA ILE A 293 -17.29 -14.32 3.76
C ILE A 293 -17.15 -12.92 3.15
N VAL A 294 -16.93 -11.94 3.99
CA VAL A 294 -16.65 -10.55 3.59
C VAL A 294 -15.29 -10.13 4.14
N PHE A 295 -14.39 -9.72 3.25
CA PHE A 295 -13.10 -9.13 3.58
C PHE A 295 -13.16 -7.61 3.39
N LEU A 296 -13.03 -6.84 4.45
CA LEU A 296 -12.95 -5.38 4.40
C LEU A 296 -11.50 -4.94 4.22
N CYS A 297 -11.15 -4.58 2.99
CA CYS A 297 -9.81 -4.16 2.56
C CYS A 297 -9.81 -2.72 1.98
N ALA A 298 -10.76 -1.89 2.41
CA ALA A 298 -11.01 -0.54 1.87
C ALA A 298 -10.11 0.55 2.50
N SER A 299 -8.96 0.22 3.03
CA SER A 299 -8.09 1.01 3.92
C SER A 299 -8.68 1.21 5.33
N ALA A 300 -7.85 1.65 6.28
CA ALA A 300 -8.25 1.75 7.69
C ALA A 300 -9.52 2.60 7.88
N PHE A 301 -9.54 3.84 7.39
CA PHE A 301 -10.69 4.74 7.59
C PHE A 301 -11.94 4.29 6.85
N ASN A 302 -11.83 3.88 5.60
CA ASN A 302 -13.01 3.44 4.86
C ASN A 302 -13.58 2.13 5.39
N SER A 303 -12.75 1.17 5.80
CA SER A 303 -13.23 -0.07 6.43
C SER A 303 -13.94 0.22 7.75
N THR A 304 -13.38 1.09 8.58
CA THR A 304 -14.02 1.56 9.82
C THR A 304 -15.35 2.26 9.52
N TRP A 305 -15.38 3.15 8.53
CA TRP A 305 -16.60 3.84 8.11
C TRP A 305 -17.71 2.87 7.68
N ILE A 306 -17.37 1.85 6.89
CA ILE A 306 -18.31 0.82 6.47
C ILE A 306 -18.87 0.08 7.70
N LEU A 307 -18.02 -0.32 8.65
CA LEU A 307 -18.46 -0.98 9.88
C LEU A 307 -19.37 -0.08 10.72
N MET A 308 -19.03 1.20 10.87
CA MET A 308 -19.84 2.18 11.60
C MET A 308 -21.23 2.40 10.97
N ASN A 309 -21.38 2.16 9.68
CA ASN A 309 -22.66 2.24 8.99
C ASN A 309 -23.44 0.92 8.94
N SER A 310 -22.82 -0.19 9.34
CA SER A 310 -23.41 -1.52 9.27
C SER A 310 -24.15 -1.89 10.55
N ALA A 311 -25.30 -2.59 10.42
CA ALA A 311 -26.06 -3.16 11.51
C ALA A 311 -26.38 -2.17 12.68
N LYS A 312 -26.68 -0.92 12.36
CA LYS A 312 -27.01 0.14 13.36
C LYS A 312 -28.27 -0.15 14.15
N ASP A 313 -29.13 -0.97 13.62
CA ASP A 313 -30.35 -1.45 14.30
C ASP A 313 -30.07 -2.55 15.36
N VAL A 314 -28.82 -3.03 15.44
CA VAL A 314 -28.32 -3.95 16.46
C VAL A 314 -27.33 -3.26 17.40
N TRP A 315 -26.43 -2.47 16.82
CA TRP A 315 -25.42 -1.70 17.57
C TRP A 315 -25.44 -0.25 17.10
N GLU A 316 -25.71 0.68 18.00
CA GLU A 316 -25.74 2.11 17.69
C GLU A 316 -24.43 2.61 17.07
N GLY A 317 -23.28 2.12 17.54
CA GLY A 317 -21.96 2.44 17.02
C GLY A 317 -21.55 1.67 15.74
N GLY A 318 -22.41 0.77 15.22
CA GLY A 318 -22.16 -0.07 14.05
C GLY A 318 -21.59 -1.45 14.38
N LEU A 319 -21.38 -2.25 13.34
CA LEU A 319 -20.91 -3.63 13.43
C LEU A 319 -19.48 -3.67 14.01
N GLY A 320 -19.30 -4.38 15.13
CA GLY A 320 -18.02 -4.50 15.83
C GLY A 320 -17.77 -3.42 16.89
N SER A 321 -18.74 -2.57 17.21
CA SER A 321 -18.61 -1.49 18.20
C SER A 321 -18.75 -1.93 19.66
N SER A 322 -19.01 -3.20 19.94
CA SER A 322 -19.27 -3.71 21.30
C SER A 322 -18.11 -3.51 22.29
N SER A 323 -16.87 -3.41 21.81
CA SER A 323 -15.70 -3.12 22.65
C SER A 323 -15.50 -1.63 22.94
N GLY A 324 -16.18 -0.72 22.24
CA GLY A 324 -15.93 0.72 22.27
C GLY A 324 -14.70 1.17 21.47
N GLU A 325 -13.93 0.24 20.85
CA GLU A 325 -12.67 0.55 20.17
C GLU A 325 -12.83 0.89 18.67
N LEU A 326 -14.02 0.63 18.09
CA LEU A 326 -14.24 0.93 16.68
C LEU A 326 -14.11 2.42 16.40
N GLY A 327 -13.19 2.78 15.53
CA GLY A 327 -12.90 4.18 15.16
C GLY A 327 -11.89 4.89 16.07
N HIS A 328 -11.32 4.19 17.04
CA HIS A 328 -10.29 4.68 17.93
C HIS A 328 -8.89 4.17 17.54
N ASN A 329 -7.87 4.70 18.21
CA ASN A 329 -6.47 4.25 18.12
C ASN A 329 -5.83 4.35 16.72
N ALA A 330 -6.32 5.25 15.85
CA ALA A 330 -5.67 5.52 14.58
C ALA A 330 -4.31 6.18 14.80
N MET A 331 -3.26 5.61 14.21
CA MET A 331 -1.89 6.12 14.30
C MET A 331 -1.31 6.29 12.90
N ASP A 332 -0.32 7.19 12.80
CA ASP A 332 0.47 7.38 11.59
C ASP A 332 1.97 7.28 11.91
N HIS A 333 2.80 7.28 10.88
CA HIS A 333 4.24 7.26 11.01
C HIS A 333 4.76 8.56 11.65
N HIS A 334 5.76 8.43 12.52
CA HIS A 334 6.59 9.56 12.90
C HIS A 334 7.58 9.84 11.75
N PHE A 335 7.42 10.95 11.07
CA PHE A 335 8.17 11.30 9.86
C PHE A 335 8.53 12.79 9.81
N ARG A 336 9.28 13.21 8.77
CA ARG A 336 9.80 14.57 8.59
C ARG A 336 10.85 14.98 9.61
N LEU A 337 11.53 14.01 10.22
CA LEU A 337 12.79 14.22 10.90
C LEU A 337 13.91 13.85 9.93
N GLY A 338 14.86 14.72 9.77
CA GLY A 338 15.95 14.49 8.82
C GLY A 338 17.12 15.43 9.05
N ALA A 339 18.23 15.06 8.44
CA ALA A 339 19.40 15.91 8.28
C ALA A 339 19.83 15.90 6.82
N SER A 340 20.36 17.00 6.35
CA SER A 340 20.96 17.13 5.02
C SER A 340 22.35 17.71 5.16
N GLY A 341 23.22 17.42 4.20
CA GLY A 341 24.59 17.94 4.16
C GLY A 341 25.10 17.87 2.73
N GLU A 342 26.13 18.67 2.47
CA GLU A 342 26.91 18.63 1.25
C GLU A 342 28.07 17.69 1.44
N PHE A 343 28.45 17.00 0.39
CA PHE A 343 29.59 16.08 0.39
C PHE A 343 30.63 16.61 -0.60
N GLU A 344 31.80 17.01 -0.09
CA GLU A 344 32.88 17.51 -0.92
C GLU A 344 33.60 16.36 -1.65
N GLY A 345 34.02 16.62 -2.86
CA GLY A 345 34.61 15.62 -3.75
C GLY A 345 33.53 14.74 -4.40
N HIS A 346 33.79 14.18 -5.50
CA HIS A 346 32.85 13.43 -6.35
C HIS A 346 31.94 14.29 -7.26
N GLU A 347 32.25 15.58 -7.43
CA GLU A 347 31.50 16.47 -8.32
C GLU A 347 31.51 15.98 -9.77
N ASP A 348 32.59 15.33 -10.19
CA ASP A 348 32.77 14.73 -11.51
C ASP A 348 32.28 13.26 -11.59
N SER A 349 31.75 12.73 -10.47
CA SER A 349 31.32 11.33 -10.42
C SER A 349 29.89 11.17 -10.91
N TYR A 350 29.72 10.30 -11.88
CA TYR A 350 28.42 9.99 -12.47
C TYR A 350 27.95 8.60 -12.07
N TYR A 351 26.65 8.45 -11.83
CA TYR A 351 26.02 7.13 -11.61
C TYR A 351 24.90 6.89 -12.60
N TYR A 352 24.73 5.63 -12.97
CA TYR A 352 23.77 5.21 -13.96
C TYR A 352 22.33 5.24 -13.42
N GLY A 353 21.47 6.04 -14.07
CA GLY A 353 20.03 6.11 -13.79
C GLY A 353 19.69 6.56 -12.36
N PHE A 354 18.43 6.41 -11.99
CA PHE A 354 17.95 6.74 -10.66
C PHE A 354 17.45 5.46 -9.96
N ARG A 355 18.15 5.04 -8.94
CA ARG A 355 17.72 3.96 -8.07
C ARG A 355 16.35 4.32 -7.45
N PRO A 356 15.37 3.39 -7.44
CA PRO A 356 14.00 3.70 -7.03
C PRO A 356 13.84 3.92 -5.53
N ASN A 357 14.86 3.68 -4.74
CA ASN A 357 14.86 3.83 -3.30
C ASN A 357 16.27 4.22 -2.78
N GLY A 358 16.32 4.64 -1.53
CA GLY A 358 17.54 5.08 -0.88
C GLY A 358 18.23 3.99 -0.06
N PHE A 359 19.01 4.43 0.88
CA PHE A 359 19.62 3.63 1.93
C PHE A 359 18.72 3.54 3.16
N TYR A 360 19.07 2.66 4.08
CA TYR A 360 18.41 2.47 5.36
C TYR A 360 19.44 2.37 6.49
N ILE A 361 19.21 3.07 7.58
CA ILE A 361 19.97 2.90 8.81
C ILE A 361 19.07 2.11 9.78
N PRO A 362 19.34 0.82 10.01
CA PRO A 362 18.59 0.01 10.96
C PRO A 362 18.61 0.63 12.36
N ARG A 363 17.52 0.47 13.09
CA ARG A 363 17.42 0.90 14.49
C ARG A 363 18.60 0.34 15.28
N TYR A 364 19.31 1.19 16.01
CA TYR A 364 20.50 0.85 16.77
C TYR A 364 20.40 1.20 18.27
N ARG A 365 19.35 1.88 18.67
CA ARG A 365 19.00 2.10 20.08
C ARG A 365 17.64 1.44 20.33
N ASN A 366 17.61 0.54 21.31
CA ASN A 366 16.46 -0.27 21.67
C ASN A 366 16.23 -0.18 23.19
N ALA A 367 16.47 1.01 23.76
CA ALA A 367 16.26 1.31 25.17
C ALA A 367 14.87 1.86 25.39
#